data_5f3ee827893682a2978424b90e4c82d2
#
_entry.id   5f3ee827893682a2978424b90e4c82d2
#
_cell.length_a   1.000
_cell.length_b   1.000
_cell.length_c   1.000
_cell.angle_alpha   90.00
_cell.angle_beta   90.00
_cell.angle_gamma   90.00
#
_symmetry.space_group_name_H-M   'P 1'
#
loop_
_entity.id
_entity.type
_entity.pdbx_description
1 polymer ?
#
loop_
_entity_poly.entity_id
_entity_poly.type
_entity_poly.pdbx_seq_one_letter_code
_entity_poly.pdbx_strand_id
1 'polypeptide(L)'
;MIDIKQDEKLSVLNHSCAHLMAQAVKHLYPQAKFWVGPVMSEGFYYDIDLGDEVIKEEDLAKIEKEMKKLVKDGKRIVREEISKEEALEKFKDDPYKIELIKDLEDGTISCYRQGDFTDLCRGPHVETVKQLKNFKLLKHSGAYWKGDANNKMLQRIYGICFETPEALEEHLYLLEEAKKRDHKKLGRELDLFMMSEYAPGAPFFLPNGMILRNELERFWYDEHTKENYEFIKTPIMMSKELWEVSGHWFNYKENMYTSMVDDREFAIKPMNCPGSMLVYKNSLHSYKDLPLRMGELGQVHRHEASGALNGLFRVRTFTQDDAHIFMRPDQIESEVISLINFIDRVYKIFNLTYSIELSTRPEEKYIGDIEIWNKSEDALAKACEHAGKTYKINPGDGAFYGPKLDFHIKDSLGRVWQCGTIQLDMNLPERFDLTYIDEHGEKVRPVMLHRVIFGSIERFIGILIEHYAGKFPMWLAPVQVEVIPVHHELHYDYAKQINDQLKALGFRSKLDARNEKLGYRIREAQMKKVPVQLVLGDGEAEAGTVSIRRQGEKESLTVPFEEFIQSLRLEIEEKR
;
A
#
# COMPACT_ATOMS: atom_id res chain seq x y z
N MET A 1 -7.09 -10.38 1.12
CA MET A 1 -8.55 -10.09 1.12
C MET A 1 -9.02 -10.00 -0.33
N ILE A 2 -10.23 -10.46 -0.62
CA ILE A 2 -10.81 -10.38 -1.97
C ILE A 2 -11.28 -8.94 -2.20
N ASP A 3 -11.01 -8.39 -3.38
CA ASP A 3 -11.63 -7.13 -3.82
C ASP A 3 -13.04 -7.42 -4.34
N ILE A 4 -14.03 -7.07 -3.53
CA ILE A 4 -15.46 -7.33 -3.81
C ILE A 4 -15.92 -6.63 -5.10
N LYS A 5 -15.37 -5.46 -5.40
CA LYS A 5 -15.76 -4.69 -6.58
C LYS A 5 -15.25 -5.31 -7.88
N GLN A 6 -14.12 -6.00 -7.83
CA GLN A 6 -13.51 -6.67 -9.00
C GLN A 6 -14.08 -8.08 -9.26
N ASP A 7 -14.71 -8.69 -8.28
CA ASP A 7 -15.40 -9.97 -8.43
C ASP A 7 -16.85 -9.73 -8.84
N GLU A 8 -17.20 -10.08 -10.09
CA GLU A 8 -18.52 -9.81 -10.66
C GLU A 8 -19.67 -10.41 -9.81
N LYS A 9 -19.53 -11.63 -9.32
CA LYS A 9 -20.56 -12.28 -8.50
C LYS A 9 -20.70 -11.64 -7.13
N LEU A 10 -19.57 -11.40 -6.46
CA LEU A 10 -19.59 -10.76 -5.14
C LEU A 10 -20.07 -9.31 -5.24
N SER A 11 -19.75 -8.61 -6.33
CA SER A 11 -20.23 -7.25 -6.59
C SER A 11 -21.75 -7.23 -6.68
N VAL A 12 -22.36 -8.11 -7.47
CA VAL A 12 -23.84 -8.22 -7.59
C VAL A 12 -24.46 -8.60 -6.25
N LEU A 13 -23.85 -9.54 -5.51
CA LEU A 13 -24.33 -9.98 -4.21
C LEU A 13 -24.32 -8.83 -3.19
N ASN A 14 -23.23 -8.10 -3.10
CA ASN A 14 -23.08 -6.96 -2.19
C ASN A 14 -23.99 -5.78 -2.58
N HIS A 15 -24.13 -5.49 -3.87
CA HIS A 15 -25.10 -4.49 -4.34
C HIS A 15 -26.54 -4.84 -3.94
N SER A 16 -26.93 -6.09 -4.09
CA SER A 16 -28.25 -6.56 -3.67
C SER A 16 -28.42 -6.52 -2.15
N CYS A 17 -27.35 -6.80 -1.40
CA CYS A 17 -27.36 -6.73 0.05
C CYS A 17 -27.49 -5.27 0.55
N ALA A 18 -26.94 -4.29 -0.17
CA ALA A 18 -27.17 -2.87 0.12
C ALA A 18 -28.65 -2.50 0.06
N HIS A 19 -29.38 -2.99 -0.95
CA HIS A 19 -30.84 -2.81 -1.06
C HIS A 19 -31.61 -3.53 0.04
N LEU A 20 -31.18 -4.75 0.43
CA LEU A 20 -31.76 -5.47 1.57
C LEU A 20 -31.61 -4.67 2.87
N MET A 21 -30.43 -4.08 3.09
CA MET A 21 -30.19 -3.21 4.24
C MET A 21 -31.06 -1.95 4.18
N ALA A 22 -31.17 -1.30 3.02
CA ALA A 22 -32.03 -0.12 2.85
C ALA A 22 -33.50 -0.44 3.16
N GLN A 23 -34.03 -1.57 2.71
CA GLN A 23 -35.39 -2.04 3.07
C GLN A 23 -35.50 -2.25 4.57
N ALA A 24 -34.55 -2.92 5.22
CA ALA A 24 -34.58 -3.14 6.66
C ALA A 24 -34.56 -1.81 7.46
N VAL A 25 -33.75 -0.84 7.01
CA VAL A 25 -33.73 0.51 7.58
C VAL A 25 -35.09 1.20 7.38
N LYS A 26 -35.70 1.09 6.20
CA LYS A 26 -37.00 1.69 5.92
C LYS A 26 -38.10 1.14 6.81
N HIS A 27 -38.06 -0.18 7.15
CA HIS A 27 -38.99 -0.79 8.07
C HIS A 27 -38.85 -0.29 9.51
N LEU A 28 -37.62 -0.10 9.96
CA LEU A 28 -37.31 0.38 11.32
C LEU A 28 -37.47 1.90 11.46
N TYR A 29 -37.19 2.63 10.40
CA TYR A 29 -37.23 4.08 10.31
C TYR A 29 -38.05 4.52 9.10
N PRO A 30 -39.37 4.58 9.17
CA PRO A 30 -40.25 4.88 8.04
C PRO A 30 -40.00 6.23 7.38
N GLN A 31 -39.44 7.22 8.12
CA GLN A 31 -39.06 8.54 7.63
C GLN A 31 -37.74 8.53 6.82
N ALA A 32 -36.98 7.42 6.85
CA ALA A 32 -35.67 7.32 6.19
C ALA A 32 -35.77 7.65 4.69
N LYS A 33 -34.79 8.42 4.21
CA LYS A 33 -34.57 8.77 2.80
C LYS A 33 -33.21 8.29 2.36
N PHE A 34 -33.07 7.92 1.11
CA PHE A 34 -31.92 7.15 0.63
C PHE A 34 -31.22 7.86 -0.53
N TRP A 35 -29.91 8.03 -0.42
CA TRP A 35 -29.15 8.58 -1.53
C TRP A 35 -28.62 7.47 -2.43
N VAL A 36 -27.42 6.91 -2.15
CA VAL A 36 -26.78 5.87 -2.97
C VAL A 36 -26.16 4.76 -2.12
N GLY A 37 -26.12 3.54 -2.68
CA GLY A 37 -25.59 2.35 -2.04
C GLY A 37 -24.58 1.60 -2.94
N PRO A 38 -23.40 2.17 -3.25
CA PRO A 38 -22.44 1.51 -4.13
C PRO A 38 -21.68 0.37 -3.45
N VAL A 39 -21.16 -0.53 -4.29
CA VAL A 39 -20.20 -1.56 -3.89
C VAL A 39 -18.80 -0.95 -3.88
N MET A 40 -18.03 -1.33 -2.87
CA MET A 40 -16.62 -0.99 -2.70
C MET A 40 -15.76 -2.26 -2.70
N SER A 41 -14.44 -2.09 -2.73
CA SER A 41 -13.50 -3.20 -2.60
C SER A 41 -13.66 -4.02 -1.32
N GLU A 42 -14.15 -3.40 -0.23
CA GLU A 42 -14.32 -4.03 1.10
C GLU A 42 -15.77 -4.41 1.43
N GLY A 43 -16.71 -4.32 0.46
CA GLY A 43 -18.12 -4.59 0.69
C GLY A 43 -19.03 -3.55 0.04
N PHE A 44 -20.03 -3.07 0.77
CA PHE A 44 -20.93 -2.02 0.32
C PHE A 44 -21.17 -0.99 1.43
N TYR A 45 -21.72 0.17 1.05
CA TYR A 45 -22.35 1.08 2.00
C TYR A 45 -23.66 1.61 1.46
N TYR A 46 -24.42 2.27 2.31
CA TYR A 46 -25.57 3.09 1.90
C TYR A 46 -25.61 4.38 2.69
N ASP A 47 -25.86 5.51 2.01
CA ASP A 47 -26.02 6.83 2.60
C ASP A 47 -27.52 7.12 2.82
N ILE A 48 -27.87 7.39 4.07
CA ILE A 48 -29.26 7.44 4.55
C ILE A 48 -29.48 8.72 5.35
N ASP A 49 -30.56 9.43 5.07
CA ASP A 49 -31.05 10.53 5.89
C ASP A 49 -32.15 10.01 6.83
N LEU A 50 -31.92 10.06 8.11
CA LEU A 50 -32.86 9.65 9.15
C LEU A 50 -33.57 10.85 9.84
N GLY A 51 -33.42 12.06 9.28
CA GLY A 51 -33.92 13.29 9.92
C GLY A 51 -33.08 13.64 11.14
N ASP A 52 -33.70 13.67 12.32
CA ASP A 52 -33.04 14.00 13.59
C ASP A 52 -32.50 12.74 14.31
N GLU A 53 -32.77 11.54 13.81
CA GLU A 53 -32.30 10.30 14.42
C GLU A 53 -30.87 9.97 13.99
N VAL A 54 -30.10 9.38 14.91
CA VAL A 54 -28.69 8.99 14.68
C VAL A 54 -28.53 7.50 14.98
N ILE A 55 -27.96 6.77 14.03
CA ILE A 55 -27.62 5.35 14.21
C ILE A 55 -26.49 5.22 15.22
N LYS A 56 -26.68 4.28 16.15
CA LYS A 56 -25.68 3.85 17.14
C LYS A 56 -25.21 2.43 16.81
N GLU A 57 -24.09 2.04 17.41
CA GLU A 57 -23.51 0.69 17.26
C GLU A 57 -24.54 -0.41 17.52
N GLU A 58 -25.38 -0.25 18.57
CA GLU A 58 -26.45 -1.20 18.94
C GLU A 58 -27.56 -1.33 17.90
N ASP A 59 -27.77 -0.32 17.07
CA ASP A 59 -28.81 -0.32 16.04
C ASP A 59 -28.43 -1.19 14.85
N LEU A 60 -27.13 -1.40 14.59
CA LEU A 60 -26.65 -2.31 13.55
C LEU A 60 -27.19 -3.74 13.78
N ALA A 61 -27.22 -4.20 15.03
CA ALA A 61 -27.78 -5.52 15.38
C ALA A 61 -29.29 -5.60 15.15
N LYS A 62 -30.03 -4.49 15.36
CA LYS A 62 -31.48 -4.43 15.08
C LYS A 62 -31.73 -4.48 13.58
N ILE A 63 -30.95 -3.74 12.79
CA ILE A 63 -31.03 -3.73 11.32
C ILE A 63 -30.71 -5.13 10.77
N GLU A 64 -29.63 -5.77 11.24
CA GLU A 64 -29.30 -7.17 10.86
C GLU A 64 -30.43 -8.16 11.17
N LYS A 65 -31.09 -8.00 12.31
CA LYS A 65 -32.24 -8.84 12.68
C LYS A 65 -33.41 -8.67 11.72
N GLU A 66 -33.68 -7.44 11.28
CA GLU A 66 -34.70 -7.15 10.29
C GLU A 66 -34.33 -7.70 8.91
N MET A 67 -33.08 -7.50 8.47
CA MET A 67 -32.53 -8.09 7.24
C MET A 67 -32.71 -9.62 7.23
N LYS A 68 -32.44 -10.32 8.34
CA LYS A 68 -32.62 -11.77 8.46
C LYS A 68 -34.06 -12.20 8.30
N LYS A 69 -35.04 -11.38 8.74
CA LYS A 69 -36.48 -11.67 8.51
C LYS A 69 -36.81 -11.54 7.03
N LEU A 70 -36.35 -10.45 6.37
CA LEU A 70 -36.59 -10.22 4.96
C LEU A 70 -35.98 -11.33 4.08
N VAL A 71 -34.80 -11.84 4.43
CA VAL A 71 -34.20 -13.01 3.76
C VAL A 71 -35.09 -14.25 3.89
N LYS A 72 -35.71 -14.51 5.06
CA LYS A 72 -36.63 -15.63 5.27
C LYS A 72 -37.88 -15.49 4.43
N ASP A 73 -38.43 -14.28 4.29
CA ASP A 73 -39.61 -14.00 3.45
C ASP A 73 -39.34 -14.27 1.97
N GLY A 74 -38.08 -14.14 1.54
CA GLY A 74 -37.61 -14.65 0.28
C GLY A 74 -38.21 -14.00 -0.96
N LYS A 75 -38.54 -12.73 -0.91
CA LYS A 75 -39.11 -11.98 -2.03
C LYS A 75 -38.15 -11.95 -3.23
N ARG A 76 -38.72 -11.92 -4.44
CA ARG A 76 -37.96 -11.70 -5.67
C ARG A 76 -37.54 -10.24 -5.78
N ILE A 77 -36.39 -10.02 -6.41
CA ILE A 77 -35.91 -8.71 -6.82
C ILE A 77 -36.27 -8.56 -8.30
N VAL A 78 -37.14 -7.60 -8.61
CA VAL A 78 -37.71 -7.42 -9.94
C VAL A 78 -37.27 -6.09 -10.50
N ARG A 79 -36.71 -6.11 -11.70
CA ARG A 79 -36.40 -4.90 -12.47
C ARG A 79 -37.67 -4.34 -13.07
N GLU A 80 -37.87 -3.04 -12.89
CA GLU A 80 -38.96 -2.26 -13.49
C GLU A 80 -38.34 -1.14 -14.32
N GLU A 81 -38.88 -0.90 -15.52
CA GLU A 81 -38.53 0.25 -16.35
C GLU A 81 -39.73 1.19 -16.41
N ILE A 82 -39.51 2.42 -16.02
CA ILE A 82 -40.56 3.45 -15.91
C ILE A 82 -40.10 4.74 -16.60
N SER A 83 -41.04 5.61 -16.95
CA SER A 83 -40.71 6.92 -17.48
C SER A 83 -40.11 7.85 -16.41
N LYS A 84 -39.47 8.93 -16.82
CA LYS A 84 -38.93 9.94 -15.90
C LYS A 84 -40.02 10.56 -15.03
N GLU A 85 -41.20 10.82 -15.61
CA GLU A 85 -42.36 11.37 -14.91
C GLU A 85 -42.86 10.39 -13.84
N GLU A 86 -43.01 9.11 -14.21
CA GLU A 86 -43.40 8.07 -13.26
C GLU A 86 -42.38 7.90 -12.13
N ALA A 87 -41.07 8.01 -12.44
CA ALA A 87 -40.00 7.96 -11.44
C ALA A 87 -40.06 9.16 -10.48
N LEU A 88 -40.29 10.38 -10.99
CA LEU A 88 -40.43 11.58 -10.16
C LEU A 88 -41.66 11.48 -9.23
N GLU A 89 -42.78 10.94 -9.69
CA GLU A 89 -43.96 10.71 -8.83
C GLU A 89 -43.71 9.60 -7.80
N LYS A 90 -43.05 8.49 -8.20
CA LYS A 90 -42.77 7.34 -7.33
C LYS A 90 -41.85 7.70 -6.18
N PHE A 91 -40.88 8.57 -6.40
CA PHE A 91 -39.88 9.01 -5.42
C PHE A 91 -40.11 10.44 -4.89
N LYS A 92 -41.29 11.03 -5.07
CA LYS A 92 -41.60 12.42 -4.69
C LYS A 92 -41.28 12.81 -3.26
N ASP A 93 -41.33 11.85 -2.34
CA ASP A 93 -41.05 12.06 -0.91
C ASP A 93 -39.56 11.93 -0.54
N ASP A 94 -38.70 11.58 -1.52
CA ASP A 94 -37.26 11.43 -1.32
C ASP A 94 -36.49 12.45 -2.16
N PRO A 95 -36.03 13.57 -1.56
CA PRO A 95 -35.36 14.65 -2.29
C PRO A 95 -34.05 14.20 -2.94
N TYR A 96 -33.37 13.20 -2.37
CA TYR A 96 -32.11 12.68 -2.90
C TYR A 96 -32.35 11.89 -4.20
N LYS A 97 -33.42 11.08 -4.24
CA LYS A 97 -33.82 10.36 -5.48
C LYS A 97 -34.33 11.30 -6.54
N ILE A 98 -35.12 12.31 -6.15
CA ILE A 98 -35.61 13.34 -7.09
C ILE A 98 -34.44 14.06 -7.78
N GLU A 99 -33.39 14.42 -7.04
CA GLU A 99 -32.22 15.06 -7.63
C GLU A 99 -31.49 14.14 -8.59
N LEU A 100 -31.24 12.88 -8.21
CA LEU A 100 -30.63 11.88 -9.09
C LEU A 100 -31.42 11.68 -10.38
N ILE A 101 -32.77 11.64 -10.29
CA ILE A 101 -33.64 11.47 -11.46
C ILE A 101 -33.56 12.68 -12.38
N LYS A 102 -33.50 13.90 -11.83
CA LYS A 102 -33.36 15.13 -12.64
C LYS A 102 -32.10 15.17 -13.49
N ASP A 103 -31.01 14.64 -12.94
CA ASP A 103 -29.70 14.60 -13.61
C ASP A 103 -29.60 13.48 -14.68
N LEU A 104 -30.59 12.58 -14.76
CA LEU A 104 -30.66 11.57 -15.82
C LEU A 104 -31.22 12.14 -17.12
N GLU A 105 -30.72 11.63 -18.25
CA GLU A 105 -31.28 11.94 -19.58
C GLU A 105 -32.73 11.48 -19.69
N ASP A 106 -33.50 12.10 -20.58
CA ASP A 106 -34.88 11.69 -20.86
C ASP A 106 -34.89 10.30 -21.50
N GLY A 107 -35.74 9.43 -20.96
CA GLY A 107 -35.83 8.03 -21.38
C GLY A 107 -36.39 7.13 -20.29
N THR A 108 -36.16 5.82 -20.44
CA THR A 108 -36.55 4.84 -19.44
C THR A 108 -35.57 4.81 -18.30
N ILE A 109 -36.11 4.86 -17.08
CA ILE A 109 -35.37 4.77 -15.82
C ILE A 109 -35.60 3.41 -15.22
N SER A 110 -34.51 2.71 -14.83
CA SER A 110 -34.60 1.42 -14.17
C SER A 110 -34.72 1.58 -12.67
N CYS A 111 -35.66 0.83 -12.10
CA CYS A 111 -35.84 0.64 -10.65
C CYS A 111 -35.83 -0.85 -10.33
N TYR A 112 -35.53 -1.17 -9.08
CA TYR A 112 -35.59 -2.55 -8.59
C TYR A 112 -36.53 -2.61 -7.39
N ARG A 113 -37.52 -3.51 -7.47
CA ARG A 113 -38.49 -3.74 -6.42
C ARG A 113 -38.22 -5.07 -5.71
N GLN A 114 -38.15 -5.01 -4.40
CA GLN A 114 -38.08 -6.20 -3.53
C GLN A 114 -39.15 -6.09 -2.42
N GLY A 115 -40.20 -6.89 -2.55
CA GLY A 115 -41.35 -6.81 -1.63
C GLY A 115 -42.02 -5.42 -1.69
N ASP A 116 -42.02 -4.71 -0.57
CA ASP A 116 -42.61 -3.39 -0.36
C ASP A 116 -41.59 -2.22 -0.56
N PHE A 117 -40.34 -2.55 -0.85
CA PHE A 117 -39.29 -1.57 -1.07
C PHE A 117 -38.92 -1.47 -2.58
N THR A 118 -38.83 -0.25 -3.08
CA THR A 118 -38.34 0.02 -4.44
C THR A 118 -37.22 1.05 -4.38
N ASP A 119 -36.17 0.81 -5.15
CA ASP A 119 -35.05 1.74 -5.26
C ASP A 119 -34.70 2.07 -6.70
N LEU A 120 -34.18 3.28 -6.92
CA LEU A 120 -33.62 3.74 -8.19
C LEU A 120 -32.26 3.09 -8.39
N CYS A 121 -32.09 2.23 -9.39
CA CYS A 121 -30.89 1.47 -9.58
C CYS A 121 -30.69 0.96 -11.00
N ARG A 122 -29.43 0.88 -11.44
CA ARG A 122 -29.08 0.32 -12.77
C ARG A 122 -28.93 -1.22 -12.72
N GLY A 123 -28.73 -1.80 -11.54
CA GLY A 123 -28.42 -3.22 -11.39
C GLY A 123 -27.00 -3.59 -11.80
N PRO A 124 -26.68 -4.85 -12.01
CA PRO A 124 -27.57 -6.01 -11.81
C PRO A 124 -27.78 -6.38 -10.32
N HIS A 125 -28.78 -7.24 -10.08
CA HIS A 125 -29.10 -7.80 -8.76
C HIS A 125 -29.29 -9.31 -8.83
N VAL A 126 -29.22 -9.97 -7.67
CA VAL A 126 -29.61 -11.37 -7.54
C VAL A 126 -31.13 -11.54 -7.72
N GLU A 127 -31.59 -12.73 -8.09
CA GLU A 127 -33.02 -12.99 -8.39
C GLU A 127 -33.91 -12.88 -7.16
N THR A 128 -33.39 -13.23 -5.99
CA THR A 128 -34.19 -13.29 -4.73
C THR A 128 -33.32 -12.94 -3.53
N VAL A 129 -33.93 -12.27 -2.54
CA VAL A 129 -33.29 -11.96 -1.26
C VAL A 129 -32.84 -13.20 -0.48
N LYS A 130 -33.35 -14.42 -0.79
CA LYS A 130 -32.88 -15.67 -0.20
C LYS A 130 -31.42 -15.97 -0.40
N GLN A 131 -30.82 -15.41 -1.46
CA GLN A 131 -29.39 -15.58 -1.77
C GLN A 131 -28.50 -14.75 -0.83
N LEU A 132 -29.06 -13.73 -0.16
CA LEU A 132 -28.38 -12.79 0.72
C LEU A 132 -28.36 -13.28 2.18
N LYS A 133 -27.92 -14.51 2.44
CA LYS A 133 -27.99 -15.13 3.79
C LYS A 133 -26.82 -14.75 4.69
N ASN A 134 -25.64 -14.60 4.09
CA ASN A 134 -24.36 -14.51 4.80
C ASN A 134 -23.85 -13.09 4.72
N PHE A 135 -24.37 -12.23 5.56
CA PHE A 135 -23.99 -10.81 5.62
C PHE A 135 -23.60 -10.39 7.04
N LYS A 136 -22.87 -9.28 7.11
CA LYS A 136 -22.55 -8.58 8.36
C LYS A 136 -22.56 -7.08 8.13
N LEU A 137 -23.17 -6.31 9.04
CA LEU A 137 -22.99 -4.87 9.12
C LEU A 137 -21.72 -4.58 9.93
N LEU A 138 -20.82 -3.76 9.38
CA LEU A 138 -19.46 -3.61 9.90
C LEU A 138 -19.30 -2.40 10.82
N LYS A 139 -19.85 -1.26 10.40
CA LYS A 139 -19.75 0.02 11.11
C LYS A 139 -20.72 1.03 10.54
N HIS A 140 -20.89 2.14 11.24
CA HIS A 140 -21.55 3.34 10.73
C HIS A 140 -20.63 4.57 10.83
N SER A 141 -20.91 5.60 10.03
CA SER A 141 -20.23 6.90 10.11
C SER A 141 -21.13 8.01 9.55
N GLY A 142 -20.82 9.26 9.84
CA GLY A 142 -21.35 10.39 9.09
C GLY A 142 -20.67 10.50 7.72
N ALA A 143 -21.39 10.99 6.72
CA ALA A 143 -20.88 11.34 5.40
C ALA A 143 -21.62 12.56 4.87
N TYR A 144 -20.89 13.59 4.44
CA TYR A 144 -21.54 14.75 3.83
C TYR A 144 -22.10 14.38 2.46
N TRP A 145 -23.34 14.82 2.21
CA TRP A 145 -23.97 14.61 0.93
C TRP A 145 -23.14 15.20 -0.20
N LYS A 146 -22.93 14.41 -1.27
CA LYS A 146 -22.03 14.73 -2.39
C LYS A 146 -20.57 15.01 -1.98
N GLY A 147 -20.17 14.65 -0.77
CA GLY A 147 -18.81 14.90 -0.28
C GLY A 147 -18.50 16.35 0.06
N ASP A 148 -19.47 17.25 0.05
CA ASP A 148 -19.31 18.66 0.36
C ASP A 148 -19.67 18.91 1.84
N ALA A 149 -18.73 19.46 2.61
CA ALA A 149 -18.92 19.78 4.04
C ALA A 149 -20.00 20.84 4.31
N ASN A 150 -20.43 21.59 3.30
CA ASN A 150 -21.52 22.56 3.41
C ASN A 150 -22.90 21.90 3.29
N ASN A 151 -22.97 20.68 2.80
CA ASN A 151 -24.20 19.91 2.65
C ASN A 151 -24.57 19.15 3.92
N LYS A 152 -25.82 18.65 3.95
CA LYS A 152 -26.33 17.85 5.06
C LYS A 152 -25.46 16.60 5.30
N MET A 153 -25.20 16.30 6.56
CA MET A 153 -24.54 15.05 6.96
C MET A 153 -25.55 13.91 6.95
N LEU A 154 -25.28 12.87 6.17
CA LEU A 154 -26.03 11.63 6.09
C LEU A 154 -25.41 10.58 6.99
N GLN A 155 -26.19 9.55 7.33
CA GLN A 155 -25.73 8.36 8.05
C GLN A 155 -25.27 7.33 7.01
N ARG A 156 -24.02 6.90 7.10
CA ARG A 156 -23.47 5.86 6.23
C ARG A 156 -23.32 4.56 6.99
N ILE A 157 -23.96 3.50 6.53
CA ILE A 157 -23.82 2.15 7.09
C ILE A 157 -23.02 1.30 6.13
N TYR A 158 -22.00 0.60 6.64
CA TYR A 158 -21.16 -0.32 5.89
C TYR A 158 -21.54 -1.75 6.17
N GLY A 159 -21.56 -2.57 5.13
CA GLY A 159 -21.85 -3.99 5.25
C GLY A 159 -21.10 -4.82 4.22
N ILE A 160 -21.19 -6.14 4.39
CA ILE A 160 -20.57 -7.12 3.50
C ILE A 160 -21.45 -8.35 3.39
N CYS A 161 -21.43 -9.01 2.23
CA CYS A 161 -22.16 -10.24 1.97
C CYS A 161 -21.30 -11.23 1.16
N PHE A 162 -21.37 -12.52 1.54
CA PHE A 162 -20.70 -13.61 0.85
C PHE A 162 -21.67 -14.73 0.48
N GLU A 163 -21.28 -15.60 -0.47
CA GLU A 163 -22.09 -16.74 -0.89
C GLU A 163 -22.23 -17.79 0.22
N THR A 164 -21.17 -17.99 1.02
CA THR A 164 -21.13 -19.00 2.08
C THR A 164 -20.80 -18.39 3.44
N PRO A 165 -21.25 -19.01 4.56
CA PRO A 165 -20.90 -18.53 5.89
C PRO A 165 -19.39 -18.63 6.17
N GLU A 166 -18.72 -19.67 5.66
CA GLU A 166 -17.28 -19.86 5.85
C GLU A 166 -16.48 -18.71 5.21
N ALA A 167 -16.85 -18.29 3.98
CA ALA A 167 -16.20 -17.15 3.32
C ALA A 167 -16.42 -15.83 4.09
N LEU A 168 -17.61 -15.64 4.66
CA LEU A 168 -17.89 -14.49 5.52
C LEU A 168 -17.04 -14.51 6.80
N GLU A 169 -16.97 -15.65 7.48
CA GLU A 169 -16.19 -15.81 8.72
C GLU A 169 -14.69 -15.60 8.46
N GLU A 170 -14.16 -16.18 7.38
CA GLU A 170 -12.77 -15.96 6.97
C GLU A 170 -12.49 -14.48 6.70
N HIS A 171 -13.37 -13.81 5.96
CA HIS A 171 -13.20 -12.39 5.67
C HIS A 171 -13.26 -11.53 6.94
N LEU A 172 -14.20 -11.80 7.85
CA LEU A 172 -14.29 -11.08 9.12
C LEU A 172 -13.04 -11.30 9.99
N TYR A 173 -12.52 -12.53 10.00
CA TYR A 173 -11.25 -12.82 10.66
C TYR A 173 -10.09 -12.00 10.06
N LEU A 174 -10.00 -11.92 8.73
CA LEU A 174 -8.98 -11.11 8.06
C LEU A 174 -9.11 -9.61 8.35
N LEU A 175 -10.35 -9.10 8.47
CA LEU A 175 -10.60 -7.71 8.87
C LEU A 175 -10.11 -7.41 10.30
N GLU A 176 -10.38 -8.34 11.24
CA GLU A 176 -9.90 -8.19 12.62
C GLU A 176 -8.36 -8.30 12.71
N GLU A 177 -7.75 -9.21 11.95
CA GLU A 177 -6.30 -9.31 11.85
C GLU A 177 -5.69 -8.04 11.24
N ALA A 178 -6.33 -7.44 10.22
CA ALA A 178 -5.87 -6.19 9.63
C ALA A 178 -5.88 -5.03 10.65
N LYS A 179 -6.92 -4.93 11.50
CA LYS A 179 -6.97 -3.93 12.58
C LYS A 179 -5.85 -4.13 13.61
N LYS A 180 -5.53 -5.39 13.95
CA LYS A 180 -4.44 -5.71 14.89
C LYS A 180 -3.07 -5.35 14.33
N ARG A 181 -2.91 -5.45 13.00
CA ARG A 181 -1.65 -5.22 12.27
C ARG A 181 -1.50 -3.81 11.72
N ASP A 182 -2.50 -2.92 11.91
CA ASP A 182 -2.47 -1.56 11.40
C ASP A 182 -1.13 -0.87 11.72
N HIS A 183 -0.42 -0.43 10.67
CA HIS A 183 0.94 0.13 10.80
C HIS A 183 0.97 1.42 11.63
N LYS A 184 -0.12 2.18 11.68
CA LYS A 184 -0.20 3.40 12.51
C LYS A 184 -0.27 3.05 13.98
N LYS A 185 -0.99 1.98 14.32
CA LYS A 185 -1.08 1.44 15.68
C LYS A 185 0.25 0.83 16.10
N LEU A 186 0.76 -0.14 15.33
CA LEU A 186 2.01 -0.82 15.64
C LEU A 186 3.20 0.14 15.57
N GLY A 187 3.22 1.08 14.64
CA GLY A 187 4.26 2.11 14.55
C GLY A 187 4.38 2.94 15.82
N ARG A 188 3.25 3.28 16.46
CA ARG A 188 3.21 3.97 17.76
C ARG A 188 3.63 3.05 18.90
N GLU A 189 3.10 1.81 18.96
CA GLU A 189 3.40 0.85 20.02
C GLU A 189 4.87 0.43 20.04
N LEU A 190 5.52 0.40 18.87
CA LEU A 190 6.92 0.00 18.69
C LEU A 190 7.89 1.19 18.60
N ASP A 191 7.41 2.43 18.76
CA ASP A 191 8.18 3.66 18.66
C ASP A 191 8.93 3.79 17.31
N LEU A 192 8.22 3.56 16.17
CA LEU A 192 8.83 3.59 14.84
C LEU A 192 8.71 4.96 14.17
N PHE A 193 7.53 5.56 14.21
CA PHE A 193 7.28 6.86 13.58
C PHE A 193 6.11 7.60 14.21
N MET A 194 6.04 8.90 13.94
CA MET A 194 4.91 9.75 14.31
C MET A 194 4.53 10.68 13.16
N MET A 195 3.28 11.16 13.19
CA MET A 195 2.77 12.20 12.31
C MET A 195 2.54 13.49 13.13
N SER A 196 2.69 14.66 12.50
CA SER A 196 2.53 15.95 13.14
C SER A 196 1.68 16.89 12.29
N GLU A 197 0.90 17.74 12.94
CA GLU A 197 0.14 18.83 12.28
C GLU A 197 1.03 19.88 11.61
N TYR A 198 2.26 20.03 12.07
CA TYR A 198 3.26 20.94 11.46
C TYR A 198 3.80 20.45 10.11
N ALA A 199 3.64 19.15 9.79
CA ALA A 199 4.06 18.57 8.54
C ALA A 199 3.02 17.52 8.07
N PRO A 200 1.82 17.95 7.67
CA PRO A 200 0.74 17.03 7.31
C PRO A 200 1.12 16.18 6.09
N GLY A 201 1.09 14.86 6.28
CA GLY A 201 1.48 13.89 5.25
C GLY A 201 2.99 13.64 5.16
N ALA A 202 3.79 14.14 6.11
CA ALA A 202 5.22 13.82 6.21
C ALA A 202 5.50 13.05 7.51
N PRO A 203 5.99 11.81 7.46
CA PRO A 203 6.29 11.03 8.64
C PRO A 203 7.60 11.47 9.29
N PHE A 204 7.60 11.50 10.63
CA PHE A 204 8.82 11.63 11.44
C PHE A 204 9.23 10.24 11.91
N PHE A 205 10.40 9.79 11.51
CA PHE A 205 10.94 8.52 12.00
C PHE A 205 11.56 8.70 13.39
N LEU A 206 11.16 7.85 14.32
CA LEU A 206 11.71 7.76 15.67
C LEU A 206 12.97 6.88 15.67
N PRO A 207 13.76 6.83 16.77
CA PRO A 207 15.02 6.07 16.77
C PRO A 207 14.89 4.61 16.32
N ASN A 208 13.87 3.87 16.78
CA ASN A 208 13.62 2.50 16.34
C ASN A 208 13.25 2.42 14.86
N GLY A 209 12.45 3.36 14.38
CA GLY A 209 12.10 3.45 12.98
C GLY A 209 13.30 3.78 12.09
N MET A 210 14.22 4.62 12.56
CA MET A 210 15.46 4.91 11.85
C MET A 210 16.39 3.69 11.75
N ILE A 211 16.43 2.84 12.79
CA ILE A 211 17.18 1.59 12.69
C ILE A 211 16.61 0.69 11.60
N LEU A 212 15.29 0.46 11.61
CA LEU A 212 14.60 -0.33 10.58
C LEU A 212 14.84 0.25 9.18
N ARG A 213 14.73 1.57 9.03
CA ARG A 213 14.95 2.28 7.77
C ARG A 213 16.40 2.11 7.29
N ASN A 214 17.38 2.31 8.16
CA ASN A 214 18.80 2.20 7.82
C ASN A 214 19.18 0.77 7.40
N GLU A 215 18.63 -0.28 8.05
CA GLU A 215 18.85 -1.67 7.64
C GLU A 215 18.26 -1.96 6.26
N LEU A 216 17.07 -1.41 5.96
CA LEU A 216 16.43 -1.54 4.65
C LEU A 216 17.22 -0.79 3.56
N GLU A 217 17.68 0.43 3.84
CA GLU A 217 18.51 1.23 2.92
C GLU A 217 19.87 0.56 2.68
N ARG A 218 20.52 0.03 3.73
CA ARG A 218 21.77 -0.74 3.59
C ARG A 218 21.58 -1.97 2.70
N PHE A 219 20.52 -2.74 2.95
CA PHE A 219 20.15 -3.88 2.10
C PHE A 219 19.97 -3.46 0.64
N TRP A 220 19.31 -2.32 0.39
CA TRP A 220 19.14 -1.78 -0.95
C TRP A 220 20.50 -1.46 -1.62
N TYR A 221 21.40 -0.77 -0.93
CA TYR A 221 22.74 -0.48 -1.45
C TYR A 221 23.53 -1.75 -1.75
N ASP A 222 23.51 -2.73 -0.84
CA ASP A 222 24.23 -3.99 -0.98
C ASP A 222 23.74 -4.79 -2.19
N GLU A 223 22.44 -4.93 -2.38
CA GLU A 223 21.86 -5.66 -3.51
C GLU A 223 22.10 -4.92 -4.85
N HIS A 224 22.02 -3.61 -4.87
CA HIS A 224 22.28 -2.82 -6.09
C HIS A 224 23.78 -2.81 -6.47
N THR A 225 24.67 -2.81 -5.49
CA THR A 225 26.12 -2.94 -5.74
C THR A 225 26.45 -4.27 -6.45
N LYS A 226 25.80 -5.37 -6.06
CA LYS A 226 25.95 -6.68 -6.73
C LYS A 226 25.49 -6.65 -8.19
N GLU A 227 24.51 -5.81 -8.51
CA GLU A 227 23.97 -5.63 -9.86
C GLU A 227 24.68 -4.51 -10.66
N ASN A 228 25.85 -4.04 -10.19
CA ASN A 228 26.67 -3.00 -10.82
C ASN A 228 25.94 -1.66 -11.02
N TYR A 229 25.20 -1.20 -10.01
CA TYR A 229 24.62 0.14 -10.00
C TYR A 229 25.63 1.16 -9.50
N GLU A 230 25.65 2.32 -10.14
CA GLU A 230 26.32 3.53 -9.67
C GLU A 230 25.32 4.40 -8.91
N PHE A 231 25.73 4.97 -7.77
CA PHE A 231 24.83 5.76 -6.94
C PHE A 231 25.03 7.24 -7.16
N ILE A 232 23.91 7.94 -7.34
CA ILE A 232 23.86 9.38 -7.52
C ILE A 232 23.02 10.05 -6.44
N LYS A 233 23.13 11.37 -6.32
CA LYS A 233 22.26 12.21 -5.49
C LYS A 233 21.92 13.49 -6.22
N THR A 234 20.64 13.75 -6.43
CA THR A 234 20.17 14.96 -7.10
C THR A 234 19.56 15.96 -6.10
N PRO A 235 19.62 17.27 -6.36
CA PRO A 235 19.03 18.30 -5.50
C PRO A 235 17.53 18.15 -5.35
N ILE A 236 17.01 18.53 -4.18
CA ILE A 236 15.55 18.49 -3.91
C ILE A 236 14.82 19.61 -4.65
N MET A 237 15.41 20.82 -4.70
CA MET A 237 14.81 21.99 -5.33
C MET A 237 15.58 22.32 -6.61
N MET A 238 14.84 22.43 -7.72
CA MET A 238 15.40 22.74 -9.04
C MET A 238 14.52 23.74 -9.76
N SER A 239 15.10 24.47 -10.71
CA SER A 239 14.41 25.55 -11.41
C SER A 239 13.31 25.04 -12.33
N LYS A 240 12.31 25.87 -12.56
CA LYS A 240 11.12 25.58 -13.39
C LYS A 240 11.48 25.09 -14.79
N GLU A 241 12.51 25.66 -15.40
CA GLU A 241 12.93 25.36 -16.77
C GLU A 241 13.22 23.86 -16.95
N LEU A 242 13.79 23.20 -15.93
CA LEU A 242 14.02 21.76 -15.96
C LEU A 242 12.72 20.96 -16.09
N TRP A 243 11.70 21.40 -15.38
CA TRP A 243 10.38 20.77 -15.36
C TRP A 243 9.59 21.04 -16.64
N GLU A 244 9.82 22.17 -17.29
CA GLU A 244 9.28 22.48 -18.62
C GLU A 244 9.92 21.58 -19.69
N VAL A 245 11.25 21.45 -19.69
CA VAL A 245 11.96 20.54 -20.60
C VAL A 245 11.46 19.11 -20.45
N SER A 246 11.33 18.60 -19.24
CA SER A 246 10.86 17.24 -18.99
C SER A 246 9.37 17.03 -19.22
N GLY A 247 8.57 18.10 -19.36
CA GLY A 247 7.13 18.03 -19.51
C GLY A 247 6.34 17.89 -18.22
N HIS A 248 7.01 17.70 -17.08
CA HIS A 248 6.32 17.58 -15.77
C HIS A 248 5.53 18.83 -15.41
N TRP A 249 6.02 20.01 -15.79
CA TRP A 249 5.34 21.28 -15.54
C TRP A 249 3.95 21.34 -16.12
N PHE A 250 3.73 20.74 -17.28
CA PHE A 250 2.45 20.74 -17.98
C PHE A 250 1.52 19.59 -17.62
N ASN A 251 2.11 18.43 -17.25
CA ASN A 251 1.34 17.21 -17.02
C ASN A 251 1.19 16.84 -15.54
N TYR A 252 1.96 17.49 -14.63
CA TYR A 252 2.04 17.11 -13.23
C TYR A 252 2.04 18.28 -12.24
N LYS A 253 1.81 19.52 -12.71
CA LYS A 253 1.93 20.76 -11.91
C LYS A 253 1.05 20.77 -10.66
N GLU A 254 -0.15 20.22 -10.73
CA GLU A 254 -1.09 20.18 -9.59
C GLU A 254 -0.54 19.42 -8.37
N ASN A 255 0.39 18.50 -8.61
CA ASN A 255 1.05 17.72 -7.57
C ASN A 255 2.40 18.29 -7.14
N MET A 256 2.83 19.42 -7.65
CA MET A 256 4.14 20.01 -7.38
C MET A 256 4.06 21.13 -6.33
N TYR A 257 5.05 21.18 -5.45
CA TYR A 257 5.30 22.33 -4.59
C TYR A 257 6.23 23.30 -5.30
N THR A 258 5.80 24.55 -5.44
CA THR A 258 6.58 25.61 -6.09
C THR A 258 6.92 26.75 -5.14
N SER A 259 7.99 27.47 -5.40
CA SER A 259 8.42 28.63 -4.64
C SER A 259 9.11 29.66 -5.55
N MET A 260 8.96 30.95 -5.22
CA MET A 260 9.69 32.04 -5.85
C MET A 260 10.95 32.37 -5.03
N VAL A 261 12.11 32.35 -5.65
CA VAL A 261 13.39 32.74 -5.04
C VAL A 261 14.13 33.65 -6.03
N ASP A 262 14.48 34.85 -5.61
CA ASP A 262 15.20 35.85 -6.44
C ASP A 262 14.52 36.06 -7.83
N ASP A 263 13.22 36.26 -7.84
CA ASP A 263 12.37 36.43 -9.05
C ASP A 263 12.38 35.24 -10.02
N ARG A 264 12.86 34.08 -9.60
CA ARG A 264 12.83 32.83 -10.35
C ARG A 264 11.91 31.81 -9.70
N GLU A 265 11.18 31.06 -10.51
CA GLU A 265 10.32 29.99 -10.04
C GLU A 265 11.10 28.67 -9.91
N PHE A 266 10.99 28.04 -8.76
CA PHE A 266 11.58 26.73 -8.45
C PHE A 266 10.48 25.75 -8.06
N ALA A 267 10.75 24.46 -8.23
CA ALA A 267 9.91 23.41 -7.71
C ALA A 267 10.71 22.40 -6.88
N ILE A 268 10.07 21.90 -5.83
CA ILE A 268 10.55 20.73 -5.11
C ILE A 268 10.24 19.52 -5.98
N LYS A 269 11.25 18.68 -6.24
CA LYS A 269 11.14 17.56 -7.18
C LYS A 269 10.01 16.58 -6.80
N PRO A 270 9.05 16.31 -7.70
CA PRO A 270 8.06 15.26 -7.56
C PRO A 270 8.56 13.89 -8.04
N MET A 271 9.65 13.89 -8.82
CA MET A 271 10.31 12.73 -9.44
C MET A 271 11.81 12.99 -9.56
N ASN A 272 12.59 11.91 -9.70
CA ASN A 272 14.06 11.99 -9.76
C ASN A 272 14.60 12.03 -11.20
N CYS A 273 13.82 11.60 -12.18
CA CYS A 273 14.27 11.39 -13.56
C CYS A 273 14.94 12.61 -14.23
N PRO A 274 14.45 13.85 -14.13
CA PRO A 274 15.13 14.98 -14.77
C PRO A 274 16.53 15.22 -14.19
N GLY A 275 16.71 15.01 -12.88
CA GLY A 275 18.01 15.13 -12.23
C GLY A 275 19.02 14.08 -12.73
N SER A 276 18.57 12.82 -12.86
CA SER A 276 19.46 11.75 -13.37
C SER A 276 19.87 11.97 -14.82
N MET A 277 18.99 12.54 -15.65
CA MET A 277 19.32 12.89 -17.03
C MET A 277 20.40 13.99 -17.11
N LEU A 278 20.38 14.97 -16.21
CA LEU A 278 21.44 15.97 -16.10
C LEU A 278 22.77 15.32 -15.69
N VAL A 279 22.75 14.34 -14.79
CA VAL A 279 23.95 13.59 -14.40
C VAL A 279 24.50 12.80 -15.59
N TYR A 280 23.65 12.08 -16.32
CA TYR A 280 24.07 11.39 -17.55
C TYR A 280 24.71 12.36 -18.56
N LYS A 281 24.05 13.48 -18.82
CA LYS A 281 24.50 14.49 -19.81
C LYS A 281 25.80 15.16 -19.43
N ASN A 282 26.23 15.10 -18.18
CA ASN A 282 27.49 15.72 -17.71
C ASN A 282 28.75 15.06 -18.28
N SER A 283 28.64 13.84 -18.84
CA SER A 283 29.77 13.09 -19.38
C SER A 283 29.46 12.57 -20.80
N LEU A 284 30.54 12.30 -21.56
CA LEU A 284 30.41 11.59 -22.83
C LEU A 284 30.37 10.08 -22.54
N HIS A 285 29.44 9.39 -23.19
CA HIS A 285 29.27 7.95 -23.06
C HIS A 285 29.49 7.27 -24.43
N SER A 286 30.06 6.09 -24.42
CA SER A 286 30.17 5.22 -25.59
C SER A 286 29.23 4.01 -25.45
N TYR A 287 28.98 3.30 -26.54
CA TYR A 287 28.22 2.07 -26.53
C TYR A 287 28.76 0.99 -25.57
N LYS A 288 30.06 1.08 -25.20
CA LYS A 288 30.71 0.15 -24.26
C LYS A 288 30.36 0.43 -22.80
N ASP A 289 29.93 1.66 -22.50
CA ASP A 289 29.55 2.09 -21.15
C ASP A 289 28.11 1.68 -20.83
N LEU A 290 27.33 1.25 -21.83
CA LEU A 290 25.92 0.91 -21.70
C LEU A 290 25.72 -0.61 -21.56
N PRO A 291 24.82 -1.05 -20.68
CA PRO A 291 23.85 -0.26 -19.93
C PRO A 291 24.46 0.43 -18.71
N LEU A 292 24.17 1.71 -18.53
CA LEU A 292 24.57 2.49 -17.38
C LEU A 292 23.41 2.55 -16.37
N ARG A 293 23.61 1.99 -15.18
CA ARG A 293 22.59 1.87 -14.14
C ARG A 293 22.85 2.85 -13.01
N MET A 294 22.04 3.91 -12.92
CA MET A 294 22.16 4.95 -11.89
C MET A 294 21.06 4.79 -10.85
N GLY A 295 21.43 4.47 -9.61
CA GLY A 295 20.51 4.33 -8.46
C GLY A 295 20.50 5.56 -7.57
N GLU A 296 19.34 5.93 -7.07
CA GLU A 296 19.17 7.03 -6.11
C GLU A 296 18.09 6.69 -5.09
N LEU A 297 18.43 6.70 -3.79
CA LEU A 297 17.42 6.88 -2.76
C LEU A 297 17.01 8.35 -2.77
N GLY A 298 16.05 8.66 -3.64
CA GLY A 298 15.65 10.01 -4.00
C GLY A 298 14.46 10.50 -3.22
N GLN A 299 14.64 11.51 -2.37
CA GLN A 299 13.55 12.15 -1.64
C GLN A 299 12.73 13.04 -2.59
N VAL A 300 11.44 12.78 -2.68
CA VAL A 300 10.49 13.52 -3.52
C VAL A 300 9.30 14.00 -2.71
N HIS A 301 8.61 15.01 -3.25
CA HIS A 301 7.44 15.61 -2.60
C HIS A 301 6.29 15.69 -3.60
N ARG A 302 5.10 15.23 -3.19
CA ARG A 302 3.88 15.30 -4.01
C ARG A 302 2.74 15.88 -3.19
N HIS A 303 2.04 16.86 -3.74
CA HIS A 303 0.87 17.44 -3.10
C HIS A 303 -0.32 16.48 -3.24
N GLU A 304 -0.39 15.54 -2.31
CA GLU A 304 -1.53 14.62 -2.18
C GLU A 304 -2.68 15.31 -1.44
N ALA A 305 -3.92 15.06 -1.88
CA ALA A 305 -5.11 15.58 -1.20
C ALA A 305 -5.18 15.08 0.25
N SER A 306 -5.59 15.94 1.18
CA SER A 306 -5.62 15.62 2.61
C SER A 306 -6.44 14.37 2.93
N GLY A 307 -7.58 14.18 2.25
CA GLY A 307 -8.44 12.99 2.42
C GLY A 307 -7.86 11.68 1.91
N ALA A 308 -6.78 11.73 1.11
CA ALA A 308 -6.10 10.55 0.59
C ALA A 308 -4.94 10.07 1.47
N LEU A 309 -4.49 10.89 2.43
CA LEU A 309 -3.36 10.56 3.30
C LEU A 309 -3.67 9.37 4.21
N ASN A 310 -2.71 8.43 4.33
CA ASN A 310 -2.91 7.22 5.13
C ASN A 310 -1.59 6.69 5.71
N GLY A 311 -1.21 7.20 6.89
CA GLY A 311 0.01 6.78 7.60
C GLY A 311 1.22 6.79 6.68
N LEU A 312 1.97 5.67 6.60
CA LEU A 312 3.10 5.50 5.69
C LEU A 312 2.68 5.08 4.25
N PHE A 313 1.43 4.65 4.04
CA PHE A 313 0.98 4.15 2.74
C PHE A 313 0.78 5.26 1.70
N ARG A 314 0.34 6.44 2.15
CA ARG A 314 0.18 7.59 1.27
C ARG A 314 0.57 8.87 1.99
N VAL A 315 1.69 9.40 1.58
CA VAL A 315 2.39 10.53 2.20
C VAL A 315 2.69 11.61 1.16
N ARG A 316 3.03 12.81 1.63
CA ARG A 316 3.44 13.93 0.76
C ARG A 316 4.95 14.01 0.56
N THR A 317 5.71 13.42 1.47
CA THR A 317 7.18 13.36 1.42
C THR A 317 7.61 11.93 1.56
N PHE A 318 8.36 11.40 0.60
CA PHE A 318 8.81 10.02 0.61
C PHE A 318 10.11 9.85 -0.17
N THR A 319 10.81 8.76 0.11
CA THR A 319 12.04 8.38 -0.56
C THR A 319 11.77 7.24 -1.53
N GLN A 320 11.94 7.49 -2.82
CA GLN A 320 11.89 6.42 -3.82
C GLN A 320 13.22 5.68 -3.87
N ASP A 321 13.15 4.36 -3.98
CA ASP A 321 14.28 3.48 -4.31
C ASP A 321 14.51 3.45 -5.82
N ASP A 322 14.78 4.61 -6.36
CA ASP A 322 14.71 4.90 -7.78
C ASP A 322 16.00 4.50 -8.51
N ALA A 323 15.85 4.09 -9.75
CA ALA A 323 16.97 3.95 -10.64
C ALA A 323 16.58 4.27 -12.09
N HIS A 324 17.56 4.84 -12.80
CA HIS A 324 17.46 5.17 -14.22
C HIS A 324 18.55 4.40 -14.95
N ILE A 325 18.16 3.57 -15.91
CA ILE A 325 19.06 2.72 -16.67
C ILE A 325 19.08 3.23 -18.11
N PHE A 326 20.21 3.76 -18.52
CA PHE A 326 20.43 4.22 -19.88
C PHE A 326 21.07 3.10 -20.68
N MET A 327 20.51 2.79 -21.85
CA MET A 327 20.94 1.63 -22.64
C MET A 327 20.70 1.82 -24.13
N ARG A 328 21.26 0.90 -24.91
CA ARG A 328 20.97 0.79 -26.34
C ARG A 328 19.62 0.09 -26.55
N PRO A 329 18.93 0.35 -27.68
CA PRO A 329 17.66 -0.33 -27.99
C PRO A 329 17.73 -1.87 -27.99
N ASP A 330 18.86 -2.44 -28.41
CA ASP A 330 19.09 -3.89 -28.44
C ASP A 330 19.26 -4.53 -27.05
N GLN A 331 19.45 -3.73 -26.00
CA GLN A 331 19.59 -4.19 -24.62
C GLN A 331 18.27 -4.20 -23.82
N ILE A 332 17.17 -3.68 -24.38
CA ILE A 332 15.89 -3.53 -23.66
C ILE A 332 15.42 -4.87 -23.06
N GLU A 333 15.34 -5.90 -23.88
CA GLU A 333 14.82 -7.20 -23.45
C GLU A 333 15.68 -7.80 -22.32
N SER A 334 17.01 -7.85 -22.51
CA SER A 334 17.92 -8.41 -21.52
C SER A 334 17.89 -7.64 -20.18
N GLU A 335 17.80 -6.30 -20.22
CA GLU A 335 17.72 -5.49 -19.02
C GLU A 335 16.39 -5.67 -18.29
N VAL A 336 15.27 -5.71 -19.02
CA VAL A 336 13.96 -5.94 -18.40
C VAL A 336 13.88 -7.32 -17.75
N ILE A 337 14.39 -8.38 -18.41
CA ILE A 337 14.47 -9.74 -17.82
C ILE A 337 15.33 -9.73 -16.56
N SER A 338 16.50 -9.07 -16.59
CA SER A 338 17.39 -8.93 -15.43
C SER A 338 16.68 -8.25 -14.27
N LEU A 339 15.93 -7.16 -14.53
CA LEU A 339 15.17 -6.44 -13.52
C LEU A 339 14.02 -7.28 -12.93
N ILE A 340 13.30 -8.03 -13.76
CA ILE A 340 12.24 -8.93 -13.28
C ILE A 340 12.84 -9.96 -12.30
N ASN A 341 13.99 -10.55 -12.65
CA ASN A 341 14.68 -11.50 -11.79
C ASN A 341 15.22 -10.86 -10.50
N PHE A 342 15.72 -9.63 -10.58
CA PHE A 342 16.17 -8.87 -9.42
C PHE A 342 15.01 -8.59 -8.45
N ILE A 343 13.88 -8.11 -8.96
CA ILE A 343 12.65 -7.85 -8.16
C ILE A 343 12.17 -9.15 -7.51
N ASP A 344 12.13 -10.26 -8.26
CA ASP A 344 11.73 -11.58 -7.77
C ASP A 344 12.60 -12.05 -6.59
N ARG A 345 13.92 -11.90 -6.72
CA ARG A 345 14.88 -12.23 -5.66
C ARG A 345 14.66 -11.37 -4.41
N VAL A 346 14.48 -10.06 -4.57
CA VAL A 346 14.27 -9.14 -3.47
C VAL A 346 12.97 -9.45 -2.73
N TYR A 347 11.85 -9.64 -3.44
CA TYR A 347 10.58 -9.93 -2.79
C TYR A 347 10.56 -11.26 -2.05
N LYS A 348 11.29 -12.28 -2.55
CA LYS A 348 11.46 -13.56 -1.86
C LYS A 348 12.11 -13.43 -0.48
N ILE A 349 13.08 -12.52 -0.31
CA ILE A 349 13.74 -12.28 0.98
C ILE A 349 12.74 -11.80 2.04
N PHE A 350 11.72 -11.05 1.62
CA PHE A 350 10.67 -10.57 2.52
C PHE A 350 9.45 -11.51 2.59
N ASN A 351 9.50 -12.70 1.98
CA ASN A 351 8.36 -13.63 1.85
C ASN A 351 7.12 -12.99 1.22
N LEU A 352 7.33 -12.12 0.23
CA LEU A 352 6.28 -11.44 -0.51
C LEU A 352 6.04 -12.13 -1.85
N THR A 353 4.79 -12.43 -2.16
CA THR A 353 4.35 -12.86 -3.50
C THR A 353 3.84 -11.67 -4.29
N TYR A 354 3.84 -11.76 -5.62
CA TYR A 354 3.41 -10.65 -6.47
C TYR A 354 2.72 -11.12 -7.76
N SER A 355 2.01 -10.20 -8.40
CA SER A 355 1.50 -10.32 -9.77
C SER A 355 2.01 -9.13 -10.60
N ILE A 356 2.05 -9.30 -11.92
CA ILE A 356 2.52 -8.25 -12.85
C ILE A 356 1.33 -7.76 -13.67
N GLU A 357 1.25 -6.44 -13.86
CA GLU A 357 0.35 -5.79 -14.80
C GLU A 357 1.16 -4.98 -15.82
N LEU A 358 0.82 -5.14 -17.11
CA LEU A 358 1.34 -4.30 -18.19
C LEU A 358 0.37 -3.14 -18.40
N SER A 359 0.77 -1.96 -17.93
CA SER A 359 0.01 -0.72 -18.06
C SER A 359 0.35 -0.04 -19.37
N THR A 360 -0.64 0.06 -20.25
CA THR A 360 -0.49 0.56 -21.63
C THR A 360 -0.73 2.07 -21.72
N ARG A 361 -0.59 2.62 -22.91
CA ARG A 361 -0.71 4.05 -23.21
C ARG A 361 -2.03 4.64 -22.69
N PRO A 362 -1.98 5.79 -21.96
CA PRO A 362 -3.17 6.55 -21.61
C PRO A 362 -3.94 7.02 -22.86
N GLU A 363 -5.26 7.13 -22.76
CA GLU A 363 -6.08 7.67 -23.85
C GLU A 363 -5.79 9.15 -24.11
N GLU A 364 -5.58 9.91 -23.04
CA GLU A 364 -5.25 11.33 -23.06
C GLU A 364 -3.95 11.60 -22.26
N LYS A 365 -3.34 12.77 -22.48
CA LYS A 365 -2.17 13.25 -21.72
C LYS A 365 -0.94 12.31 -21.81
N TYR A 366 -0.54 11.97 -23.02
CA TYR A 366 0.72 11.26 -23.28
C TYR A 366 1.60 12.04 -24.27
N ILE A 367 2.89 11.71 -24.32
CA ILE A 367 3.89 12.27 -25.23
C ILE A 367 4.44 11.18 -26.17
N GLY A 368 4.95 11.59 -27.34
CA GLY A 368 5.57 10.70 -28.33
C GLY A 368 4.57 10.04 -29.30
N ASP A 369 5.11 9.35 -30.30
CA ASP A 369 4.36 8.72 -31.38
C ASP A 369 3.74 7.38 -30.95
N ILE A 370 2.55 7.08 -31.47
CA ILE A 370 1.83 5.83 -31.19
C ILE A 370 2.65 4.59 -31.58
N GLU A 371 3.43 4.65 -32.66
CA GLU A 371 4.30 3.54 -33.06
C GLU A 371 5.39 3.25 -32.04
N ILE A 372 5.97 4.28 -31.41
CA ILE A 372 6.95 4.16 -30.33
C ILE A 372 6.30 3.48 -29.11
N TRP A 373 5.07 3.89 -28.76
CA TRP A 373 4.30 3.26 -27.69
C TRP A 373 4.04 1.78 -27.95
N ASN A 374 3.54 1.44 -29.14
CA ASN A 374 3.26 0.04 -29.51
C ASN A 374 4.51 -0.84 -29.44
N LYS A 375 5.65 -0.34 -29.94
CA LYS A 375 6.94 -1.04 -29.84
C LYS A 375 7.40 -1.23 -28.40
N SER A 376 7.20 -0.23 -27.56
CA SER A 376 7.58 -0.27 -26.14
C SER A 376 6.72 -1.24 -25.35
N GLU A 377 5.40 -1.25 -25.59
CA GLU A 377 4.47 -2.21 -24.98
C GLU A 377 4.80 -3.66 -25.38
N ASP A 378 5.06 -3.90 -26.68
CA ASP A 378 5.45 -5.21 -27.21
C ASP A 378 6.79 -5.69 -26.62
N ALA A 379 7.76 -4.80 -26.47
CA ALA A 379 9.06 -5.12 -25.86
C ALA A 379 8.92 -5.54 -24.37
N LEU A 380 8.09 -4.85 -23.60
CA LEU A 380 7.82 -5.21 -22.21
C LEU A 380 7.06 -6.53 -22.09
N ALA A 381 6.07 -6.76 -22.96
CA ALA A 381 5.31 -8.01 -23.02
C ALA A 381 6.23 -9.21 -23.31
N LYS A 382 7.06 -9.13 -24.35
CA LYS A 382 8.03 -10.18 -24.73
C LYS A 382 9.03 -10.45 -23.61
N ALA A 383 9.54 -9.42 -22.96
CA ALA A 383 10.46 -9.60 -21.83
C ALA A 383 9.82 -10.35 -20.66
N CYS A 384 8.54 -10.10 -20.33
CA CYS A 384 7.80 -10.87 -19.35
C CYS A 384 7.66 -12.34 -19.75
N GLU A 385 7.29 -12.60 -21.00
CA GLU A 385 7.12 -13.97 -21.53
C GLU A 385 8.45 -14.74 -21.49
N HIS A 386 9.54 -14.13 -21.95
CA HIS A 386 10.87 -14.74 -21.92
C HIS A 386 11.43 -14.91 -20.50
N ALA A 387 11.01 -14.08 -19.54
CA ALA A 387 11.29 -14.28 -18.13
C ALA A 387 10.41 -15.37 -17.47
N GLY A 388 9.50 -16.01 -18.24
CA GLY A 388 8.59 -17.04 -17.73
C GLY A 388 7.54 -16.48 -16.75
N LYS A 389 7.18 -15.20 -16.86
CA LYS A 389 6.19 -14.54 -15.99
C LYS A 389 4.88 -14.30 -16.72
N THR A 390 3.79 -14.51 -16.00
CA THR A 390 2.44 -14.14 -16.48
C THR A 390 2.14 -12.70 -16.06
N TYR A 391 1.42 -12.00 -16.93
CA TYR A 391 0.96 -10.62 -16.65
C TYR A 391 -0.49 -10.43 -17.09
N LYS A 392 -1.11 -9.37 -16.56
CA LYS A 392 -2.41 -8.87 -17.03
C LYS A 392 -2.20 -7.55 -17.75
N ILE A 393 -3.01 -7.27 -18.76
CA ILE A 393 -3.02 -5.95 -19.40
C ILE A 393 -3.92 -5.02 -18.57
N ASN A 394 -3.38 -3.84 -18.22
CA ASN A 394 -4.10 -2.74 -17.58
C ASN A 394 -4.16 -1.55 -18.54
N PRO A 395 -5.25 -1.42 -19.34
CA PRO A 395 -5.33 -0.42 -20.38
C PRO A 395 -5.36 1.01 -19.82
N GLY A 396 -4.54 1.89 -20.39
CA GLY A 396 -4.60 3.32 -20.10
C GLY A 396 -3.88 3.79 -18.83
N ASP A 397 -3.23 2.91 -18.07
CA ASP A 397 -2.58 3.24 -16.81
C ASP A 397 -1.05 3.47 -16.93
N GLY A 398 -0.53 3.56 -18.16
CA GLY A 398 0.87 3.91 -18.43
C GLY A 398 1.23 5.31 -17.93
N ALA A 399 2.53 5.58 -17.74
CA ALA A 399 2.99 6.94 -17.48
C ALA A 399 2.82 7.81 -18.72
N PHE A 400 2.78 9.13 -18.57
CA PHE A 400 2.60 10.01 -19.73
C PHE A 400 3.73 9.91 -20.78
N TYR A 401 4.88 9.36 -20.40
CA TYR A 401 6.08 9.23 -21.23
C TYR A 401 6.39 7.79 -21.70
N GLY A 402 5.72 6.75 -21.15
CA GLY A 402 5.95 5.37 -21.57
C GLY A 402 5.12 4.31 -20.82
N PRO A 403 5.01 3.11 -21.40
CA PRO A 403 4.33 1.97 -20.76
C PRO A 403 5.14 1.42 -19.59
N LYS A 404 4.48 0.68 -18.70
CA LYS A 404 5.12 0.16 -17.50
C LYS A 404 4.66 -1.26 -17.15
N LEU A 405 5.57 -2.00 -16.50
CA LEU A 405 5.25 -3.21 -15.75
C LEU A 405 5.10 -2.84 -14.28
N ASP A 406 3.91 -3.00 -13.74
CA ASP A 406 3.61 -2.77 -12.32
C ASP A 406 3.61 -4.10 -11.56
N PHE A 407 4.36 -4.12 -10.45
CA PHE A 407 4.46 -5.28 -9.57
C PHE A 407 3.58 -5.07 -8.35
N HIS A 408 2.54 -5.86 -8.27
CA HIS A 408 1.54 -5.83 -7.20
C HIS A 408 1.88 -6.91 -6.18
N ILE A 409 2.49 -6.54 -5.06
CA ILE A 409 2.81 -7.47 -3.98
C ILE A 409 1.57 -7.82 -3.15
N LYS A 410 1.53 -9.05 -2.65
CA LYS A 410 0.53 -9.50 -1.68
C LYS A 410 1.15 -9.62 -0.30
N ASP A 411 0.54 -8.98 0.68
CA ASP A 411 0.93 -9.14 2.07
C ASP A 411 0.35 -10.43 2.71
N SER A 412 0.69 -10.67 3.98
CA SER A 412 0.23 -11.85 4.72
C SER A 412 -1.29 -11.95 4.92
N LEU A 413 -2.02 -10.86 4.67
CA LEU A 413 -3.49 -10.82 4.70
C LEU A 413 -4.12 -10.92 3.30
N GLY A 414 -3.29 -11.11 2.25
CA GLY A 414 -3.73 -11.15 0.86
C GLY A 414 -4.14 -9.79 0.27
N ARG A 415 -3.79 -8.66 0.93
CA ARG A 415 -4.01 -7.33 0.36
C ARG A 415 -2.96 -7.05 -0.69
N VAL A 416 -3.35 -6.32 -1.73
CA VAL A 416 -2.51 -6.02 -2.89
C VAL A 416 -1.97 -4.60 -2.81
N TRP A 417 -0.66 -4.44 -3.04
CA TRP A 417 0.05 -3.17 -2.98
C TRP A 417 0.93 -3.00 -4.21
N GLN A 418 0.69 -1.97 -5.00
CA GLN A 418 1.60 -1.60 -6.08
C GLN A 418 2.89 -1.02 -5.47
N CYS A 419 4.01 -1.68 -5.72
CA CYS A 419 5.33 -1.28 -5.22
C CYS A 419 6.36 -1.18 -6.33
N GLY A 420 6.80 -2.31 -6.90
CA GLY A 420 7.76 -2.31 -7.98
C GLY A 420 7.17 -1.80 -9.28
N THR A 421 7.98 -1.12 -10.08
CA THR A 421 7.60 -0.67 -11.41
C THR A 421 8.84 -0.63 -12.30
N ILE A 422 8.68 -1.07 -13.56
CA ILE A 422 9.67 -0.92 -14.63
C ILE A 422 8.98 -0.16 -15.75
N GLN A 423 9.47 1.01 -16.11
CA GLN A 423 8.89 1.88 -17.15
C GLN A 423 9.89 2.07 -18.28
N LEU A 424 9.48 1.77 -19.50
CA LEU A 424 10.30 1.99 -20.69
C LEU A 424 10.02 3.38 -21.25
N ASP A 425 11.06 4.18 -21.39
CA ASP A 425 10.99 5.56 -21.83
C ASP A 425 11.91 5.81 -23.03
N MET A 426 11.29 6.12 -24.15
CA MET A 426 11.97 6.53 -25.39
C MET A 426 11.80 8.03 -25.68
N ASN A 427 11.05 8.76 -24.85
CA ASN A 427 10.64 10.14 -25.08
C ASN A 427 11.51 11.15 -24.33
N LEU A 428 11.75 10.95 -23.02
CA LEU A 428 12.53 11.90 -22.23
C LEU A 428 14.01 11.98 -22.66
N PRO A 429 14.70 10.88 -23.06
CA PRO A 429 16.05 10.98 -23.61
C PRO A 429 16.15 11.92 -24.82
N GLU A 430 15.14 11.97 -25.67
CA GLU A 430 15.07 12.91 -26.79
C GLU A 430 14.89 14.35 -26.31
N ARG A 431 13.96 14.60 -25.39
CA ARG A 431 13.68 15.94 -24.84
C ARG A 431 14.90 16.56 -24.14
N PHE A 432 15.72 15.75 -23.50
CA PHE A 432 16.98 16.16 -22.87
C PHE A 432 18.19 16.16 -23.81
N ASP A 433 18.00 15.74 -25.06
CA ASP A 433 19.06 15.58 -26.05
C ASP A 433 20.23 14.72 -25.51
N LEU A 434 19.90 13.56 -24.93
CA LEU A 434 20.88 12.61 -24.45
C LEU A 434 21.45 11.82 -25.63
N THR A 435 22.75 11.56 -25.61
CA THR A 435 23.43 10.79 -26.66
C THR A 435 24.53 9.90 -26.09
N TYR A 436 24.87 8.84 -26.82
CA TYR A 436 26.10 8.06 -26.68
C TYR A 436 26.76 7.93 -28.03
N ILE A 437 28.05 7.58 -28.04
CA ILE A 437 28.80 7.31 -29.27
C ILE A 437 28.71 5.81 -29.59
N ASP A 438 28.23 5.48 -30.76
CA ASP A 438 28.10 4.10 -31.21
C ASP A 438 29.45 3.50 -31.68
N GLU A 439 29.43 2.27 -32.20
CA GLU A 439 30.62 1.58 -32.71
C GLU A 439 31.20 2.20 -33.99
N HIS A 440 30.41 3.03 -34.67
CA HIS A 440 30.81 3.75 -35.88
C HIS A 440 31.30 5.18 -35.61
N GLY A 441 31.27 5.62 -34.34
CA GLY A 441 31.63 6.97 -33.92
C GLY A 441 30.51 8.00 -34.06
N GLU A 442 29.28 7.54 -34.34
CA GLU A 442 28.11 8.41 -34.50
C GLU A 442 27.38 8.64 -33.17
N LYS A 443 26.78 9.84 -33.04
CA LYS A 443 25.92 10.17 -31.89
C LYS A 443 24.55 9.52 -32.05
N VAL A 444 24.21 8.64 -31.14
CA VAL A 444 22.93 7.89 -31.13
C VAL A 444 22.17 8.15 -29.84
N ARG A 445 20.83 8.12 -29.91
CA ARG A 445 19.93 8.31 -28.78
C ARG A 445 19.86 7.05 -27.91
N PRO A 446 20.11 7.10 -26.60
CA PRO A 446 19.81 5.98 -25.72
C PRO A 446 18.31 5.86 -25.47
N VAL A 447 17.88 4.68 -25.06
CA VAL A 447 16.58 4.46 -24.39
C VAL A 447 16.81 4.37 -22.89
N MET A 448 15.75 4.56 -22.12
CA MET A 448 15.87 4.59 -20.66
C MET A 448 14.78 3.72 -20.00
N LEU A 449 15.16 3.05 -18.92
CA LEU A 449 14.22 2.45 -17.97
C LEU A 449 14.22 3.27 -16.68
N HIS A 450 13.02 3.57 -16.19
CA HIS A 450 12.79 4.00 -14.82
C HIS A 450 12.40 2.79 -13.99
N ARG A 451 12.97 2.62 -12.81
CA ARG A 451 12.70 1.44 -12.01
C ARG A 451 12.69 1.75 -10.52
N VAL A 452 11.67 1.22 -9.83
CA VAL A 452 11.61 1.09 -8.37
C VAL A 452 11.29 -0.36 -8.01
N ILE A 453 11.79 -0.84 -6.87
CA ILE A 453 11.50 -2.18 -6.32
C ILE A 453 10.53 -2.04 -5.14
N PHE A 454 10.86 -1.19 -4.17
CA PHE A 454 10.02 -0.93 -3.00
C PHE A 454 8.90 0.08 -3.30
N GLY A 455 9.07 0.90 -4.33
CA GLY A 455 8.23 2.04 -4.67
C GLY A 455 8.58 3.27 -3.85
N SER A 456 8.34 3.23 -2.54
CA SER A 456 8.90 4.17 -1.57
C SER A 456 9.29 3.43 -0.29
N ILE A 457 10.35 3.88 0.34
CA ILE A 457 10.84 3.33 1.62
C ILE A 457 9.74 3.39 2.68
N GLU A 458 9.01 4.50 2.76
CA GLU A 458 7.93 4.74 3.72
C GLU A 458 6.79 3.73 3.54
N ARG A 459 6.28 3.60 2.32
CA ARG A 459 5.19 2.64 2.00
C ARG A 459 5.64 1.21 2.26
N PHE A 460 6.85 0.85 1.86
CA PHE A 460 7.38 -0.49 2.03
C PHE A 460 7.56 -0.84 3.51
N ILE A 461 8.08 0.09 4.35
CA ILE A 461 8.12 -0.06 5.80
C ILE A 461 6.71 -0.27 6.37
N GLY A 462 5.74 0.53 5.94
CA GLY A 462 4.34 0.35 6.35
C GLY A 462 3.80 -1.05 6.03
N ILE A 463 4.10 -1.55 4.84
CA ILE A 463 3.73 -2.91 4.41
C ILE A 463 4.44 -3.97 5.28
N LEU A 464 5.74 -3.82 5.54
CA LEU A 464 6.50 -4.75 6.38
C LEU A 464 5.98 -4.78 7.83
N ILE A 465 5.62 -3.62 8.41
CA ILE A 465 5.02 -3.55 9.75
C ILE A 465 3.76 -4.43 9.81
N GLU A 466 2.88 -4.31 8.82
CA GLU A 466 1.62 -5.06 8.79
C GLU A 466 1.83 -6.52 8.37
N HIS A 467 2.73 -6.79 7.41
CA HIS A 467 3.07 -8.13 6.95
C HIS A 467 3.60 -8.99 8.09
N TYR A 468 4.57 -8.48 8.84
CA TYR A 468 5.16 -9.16 9.98
C TYR A 468 4.38 -8.96 11.30
N ALA A 469 3.30 -8.18 11.31
CA ALA A 469 2.58 -7.80 12.54
C ALA A 469 3.52 -7.20 13.60
N GLY A 470 4.52 -6.45 13.17
CA GLY A 470 5.56 -5.86 14.00
C GLY A 470 6.64 -6.84 14.49
N LYS A 471 6.54 -8.14 14.17
CA LYS A 471 7.53 -9.17 14.51
C LYS A 471 8.55 -9.27 13.38
N PHE A 472 9.42 -8.29 13.29
CA PHE A 472 10.42 -8.25 12.24
C PHE A 472 11.40 -9.42 12.31
N PRO A 473 11.89 -9.93 11.17
CA PRO A 473 13.01 -10.87 11.15
C PRO A 473 14.24 -10.24 11.82
N MET A 474 15.12 -11.09 12.30
CA MET A 474 16.26 -10.69 13.17
C MET A 474 17.09 -9.55 12.55
N TRP A 475 17.36 -9.60 11.25
CA TRP A 475 18.19 -8.60 10.58
C TRP A 475 17.54 -7.21 10.49
N LEU A 476 16.20 -7.12 10.53
CA LEU A 476 15.45 -5.86 10.48
C LEU A 476 15.05 -5.34 11.87
N ALA A 477 15.01 -6.19 12.88
CA ALA A 477 14.50 -5.83 14.20
C ALA A 477 15.28 -4.67 14.84
N PRO A 478 14.63 -3.59 15.28
CA PRO A 478 15.30 -2.45 15.94
C PRO A 478 16.09 -2.87 17.18
N VAL A 479 15.52 -3.75 17.99
CA VAL A 479 16.18 -4.44 19.09
C VAL A 479 16.15 -5.93 18.76
N GLN A 480 17.32 -6.54 18.60
CA GLN A 480 17.45 -7.95 18.24
C GLN A 480 17.38 -8.85 19.48
N VAL A 481 18.03 -8.41 20.56
CA VAL A 481 18.15 -9.16 21.80
C VAL A 481 17.88 -8.25 22.99
N GLU A 482 16.97 -8.64 23.86
CA GLU A 482 16.80 -7.99 25.16
C GLU A 482 17.35 -8.89 26.26
N VAL A 483 18.35 -8.39 27.01
CA VAL A 483 19.02 -9.12 28.10
C VAL A 483 18.32 -8.75 29.40
N ILE A 484 17.78 -9.75 30.10
CA ILE A 484 16.95 -9.58 31.29
C ILE A 484 17.53 -10.38 32.44
N PRO A 485 18.23 -9.76 33.42
CA PRO A 485 18.65 -10.45 34.63
C PRO A 485 17.44 -10.89 35.46
N VAL A 486 17.44 -12.10 35.99
CA VAL A 486 16.35 -12.62 36.86
C VAL A 486 16.17 -11.67 38.05
N HIS A 487 17.25 -11.36 38.74
CA HIS A 487 17.28 -10.34 39.80
C HIS A 487 18.14 -9.15 39.34
N HIS A 488 17.59 -7.94 39.41
CA HIS A 488 18.15 -6.72 38.83
C HIS A 488 19.50 -6.28 39.44
N GLU A 489 19.86 -6.74 40.65
CA GLU A 489 21.15 -6.49 41.30
C GLU A 489 22.05 -7.70 41.22
N LEU A 490 21.58 -8.89 41.68
CA LEU A 490 22.39 -10.08 41.80
C LEU A 490 22.97 -10.61 40.48
N HIS A 491 22.19 -10.51 39.41
CA HIS A 491 22.59 -10.99 38.08
C HIS A 491 22.97 -9.85 37.13
N TYR A 492 23.05 -8.59 37.64
CA TYR A 492 23.36 -7.42 36.84
C TYR A 492 24.68 -7.51 36.10
N ASP A 493 25.74 -7.85 36.83
CA ASP A 493 27.10 -7.85 36.26
C ASP A 493 27.22 -8.82 35.09
N TYR A 494 26.70 -10.04 35.25
CA TYR A 494 26.69 -11.02 34.16
C TYR A 494 25.82 -10.58 32.99
N ALA A 495 24.61 -10.10 33.24
CA ALA A 495 23.72 -9.60 32.21
C ALA A 495 24.33 -8.40 31.45
N LYS A 496 24.99 -7.49 32.19
CA LYS A 496 25.72 -6.38 31.60
C LYS A 496 26.88 -6.85 30.72
N GLN A 497 27.66 -7.82 31.19
CA GLN A 497 28.76 -8.40 30.43
C GLN A 497 28.26 -9.00 29.10
N ILE A 498 27.20 -9.81 29.13
CA ILE A 498 26.58 -10.41 27.93
C ILE A 498 26.08 -9.31 26.98
N ASN A 499 25.37 -8.30 27.48
CA ASN A 499 24.87 -7.19 26.66
C ASN A 499 26.02 -6.38 26.03
N ASP A 500 27.08 -6.10 26.75
CA ASP A 500 28.23 -5.37 26.25
C ASP A 500 28.99 -6.16 25.17
N GLN A 501 29.13 -7.49 25.35
CA GLN A 501 29.69 -8.36 24.33
C GLN A 501 28.84 -8.43 23.07
N LEU A 502 27.49 -8.50 23.18
CA LEU A 502 26.59 -8.44 22.04
C LEU A 502 26.76 -7.13 21.25
N LYS A 503 26.82 -6.01 21.96
CA LYS A 503 27.06 -4.70 21.33
C LYS A 503 28.44 -4.60 20.66
N ALA A 504 29.49 -5.12 21.32
CA ALA A 504 30.84 -5.13 20.74
C ALA A 504 30.93 -5.98 19.46
N LEU A 505 30.10 -7.02 19.35
CA LEU A 505 29.95 -7.85 18.15
C LEU A 505 29.02 -7.27 17.07
N GLY A 506 28.46 -6.07 17.31
CA GLY A 506 27.62 -5.35 16.35
C GLY A 506 26.13 -5.69 16.43
N PHE A 507 25.69 -6.47 17.42
CA PHE A 507 24.26 -6.75 17.59
C PHE A 507 23.53 -5.61 18.30
N ARG A 508 22.29 -5.39 17.93
CA ARG A 508 21.39 -4.40 18.53
C ARG A 508 20.75 -4.99 19.80
N SER A 509 21.48 -4.95 20.91
CA SER A 509 21.01 -5.47 22.19
C SER A 509 20.65 -4.37 23.18
N LYS A 510 19.74 -4.69 24.11
CA LYS A 510 19.29 -3.82 25.19
C LYS A 510 19.31 -4.60 26.51
N LEU A 511 19.81 -3.97 27.57
CA LEU A 511 19.75 -4.49 28.94
C LEU A 511 18.54 -3.92 29.66
N ASP A 512 17.65 -4.78 30.14
CA ASP A 512 16.55 -4.39 31.03
C ASP A 512 16.85 -4.86 32.47
N ALA A 513 17.53 -4.00 33.22
CA ALA A 513 17.86 -4.21 34.62
C ALA A 513 17.01 -3.35 35.58
N ARG A 514 15.80 -2.96 35.16
CA ARG A 514 14.87 -2.21 36.01
C ARG A 514 14.45 -3.03 37.24
N ASN A 515 14.21 -2.33 38.36
CA ASN A 515 13.69 -2.95 39.58
C ASN A 515 12.18 -3.24 39.43
N GLU A 516 11.86 -4.18 38.52
CA GLU A 516 10.52 -4.63 38.20
C GLU A 516 10.47 -6.18 38.23
N LYS A 517 9.27 -6.74 38.42
CA LYS A 517 9.07 -8.19 38.42
C LYS A 517 9.55 -8.78 37.07
N LEU A 518 10.28 -9.90 37.13
CA LEU A 518 10.78 -10.58 35.94
C LEU A 518 9.69 -10.84 34.89
N GLY A 519 8.53 -11.34 35.30
CA GLY A 519 7.40 -11.60 34.39
C GLY A 519 6.88 -10.35 33.70
N TYR A 520 6.93 -9.19 34.34
CA TYR A 520 6.56 -7.91 33.74
C TYR A 520 7.56 -7.49 32.67
N ARG A 521 8.87 -7.55 32.94
CA ARG A 521 9.94 -7.23 31.98
C ARG A 521 9.91 -8.14 30.76
N ILE A 522 9.73 -9.45 30.94
CA ILE A 522 9.57 -10.42 29.85
C ILE A 522 8.34 -10.08 29.01
N ARG A 523 7.20 -9.79 29.65
CA ARG A 523 5.97 -9.43 28.93
C ARG A 523 6.12 -8.14 28.12
N GLU A 524 6.80 -7.15 28.68
CA GLU A 524 7.03 -5.88 28.00
C GLU A 524 7.90 -6.05 26.74
N ALA A 525 8.99 -6.84 26.84
CA ALA A 525 9.83 -7.20 25.71
C ALA A 525 9.03 -7.94 24.61
N GLN A 526 8.13 -8.85 25.01
CA GLN A 526 7.22 -9.52 24.07
C GLN A 526 6.22 -8.56 23.42
N MET A 527 5.69 -7.59 24.16
CA MET A 527 4.80 -6.56 23.61
C MET A 527 5.54 -5.66 22.61
N LYS A 528 6.81 -5.34 22.87
CA LYS A 528 7.72 -4.63 21.96
C LYS A 528 8.21 -5.50 20.79
N LYS A 529 7.75 -6.75 20.69
CA LYS A 529 8.07 -7.69 19.60
C LYS A 529 9.57 -7.97 19.44
N VAL A 530 10.34 -7.91 20.54
CA VAL A 530 11.77 -8.24 20.51
C VAL A 530 11.94 -9.71 20.15
N PRO A 531 12.71 -10.06 19.09
CA PRO A 531 12.83 -11.43 18.60
C PRO A 531 13.38 -12.40 19.65
N VAL A 532 14.38 -11.98 20.42
CA VAL A 532 15.05 -12.81 21.43
C VAL A 532 15.14 -12.09 22.78
N GLN A 533 14.80 -12.81 23.84
CA GLN A 533 15.01 -12.42 25.22
C GLN A 533 16.01 -13.39 25.85
N LEU A 534 17.07 -12.88 26.43
CA LEU A 534 18.01 -13.67 27.24
C LEU A 534 17.67 -13.46 28.72
N VAL A 535 17.17 -14.51 29.36
CA VAL A 535 16.84 -14.51 30.79
C VAL A 535 18.01 -15.14 31.54
N LEU A 536 18.69 -14.34 32.39
CA LEU A 536 19.94 -14.71 33.00
C LEU A 536 19.82 -14.74 34.53
N GLY A 537 20.04 -15.91 35.12
CA GLY A 537 20.05 -16.17 36.56
C GLY A 537 21.36 -16.79 37.03
N ASP A 538 21.32 -17.39 38.23
CA ASP A 538 22.51 -18.02 38.86
C ASP A 538 23.11 -19.11 37.97
N GLY A 539 22.27 -20.01 37.42
CA GLY A 539 22.72 -21.12 36.60
C GLY A 539 23.44 -20.70 35.32
N GLU A 540 22.92 -19.66 34.64
CA GLU A 540 23.56 -19.11 33.46
C GLU A 540 24.89 -18.42 33.80
N ALA A 541 24.92 -17.67 34.92
CA ALA A 541 26.13 -16.96 35.34
C ALA A 541 27.26 -17.93 35.75
N GLU A 542 26.94 -19.04 36.45
CA GLU A 542 27.91 -20.07 36.86
C GLU A 542 28.42 -20.89 35.67
N ALA A 543 27.55 -21.24 34.75
CA ALA A 543 27.87 -22.10 33.60
C ALA A 543 28.38 -21.34 32.36
N GLY A 544 28.33 -20.01 32.32
CA GLY A 544 28.66 -19.20 31.14
C GLY A 544 27.70 -19.42 29.96
N THR A 545 26.45 -19.73 30.28
CA THR A 545 25.38 -20.01 29.29
C THR A 545 24.40 -18.87 29.22
N VAL A 546 23.49 -18.94 28.23
CA VAL A 546 22.36 -18.02 28.10
C VAL A 546 21.05 -18.80 27.91
N SER A 547 20.02 -18.39 28.62
CA SER A 547 18.66 -18.93 28.45
C SER A 547 17.89 -18.09 27.46
N ILE A 548 17.63 -18.64 26.28
CA ILE A 548 17.03 -17.99 25.12
C ILE A 548 15.54 -18.21 25.17
N ARG A 549 14.78 -17.14 25.09
CA ARG A 549 13.34 -17.16 24.87
C ARG A 549 13.00 -16.40 23.60
N ARG A 550 12.38 -17.07 22.63
CA ARG A 550 11.98 -16.44 21.37
C ARG A 550 10.60 -15.79 21.46
N GLN A 551 10.37 -14.79 20.62
CA GLN A 551 9.10 -14.08 20.53
C GLN A 551 7.95 -15.04 20.20
N GLY A 552 6.93 -15.09 21.08
CA GLY A 552 5.75 -15.93 20.92
C GLY A 552 5.92 -17.37 21.41
N GLU A 553 7.11 -17.79 21.80
CA GLU A 553 7.37 -19.12 22.38
C GLU A 553 7.26 -19.10 23.92
N LYS A 554 6.82 -20.22 24.50
CA LYS A 554 6.73 -20.38 25.94
C LYS A 554 7.96 -21.05 26.53
N GLU A 555 8.60 -21.89 25.74
CA GLU A 555 9.77 -22.65 26.14
C GLU A 555 11.05 -21.85 26.01
N SER A 556 12.04 -22.13 26.84
CA SER A 556 13.37 -21.52 26.79
C SER A 556 14.41 -22.61 26.50
N LEU A 557 15.41 -22.23 25.72
CA LEU A 557 16.57 -23.09 25.42
C LEU A 557 17.82 -22.50 26.06
N THR A 558 18.55 -23.29 26.85
CA THR A 558 19.82 -22.86 27.45
C THR A 558 20.98 -23.44 26.66
N VAL A 559 21.87 -22.56 26.18
CA VAL A 559 23.05 -22.92 25.37
C VAL A 559 24.26 -22.10 25.80
N PRO A 560 25.51 -22.56 25.48
CA PRO A 560 26.70 -21.73 25.60
C PRO A 560 26.55 -20.40 24.82
N PHE A 561 27.09 -19.31 25.36
CA PHE A 561 26.97 -17.99 24.73
C PHE A 561 27.56 -17.95 23.31
N GLU A 562 28.68 -18.63 23.06
CA GLU A 562 29.30 -18.72 21.73
C GLU A 562 28.41 -19.43 20.70
N GLU A 563 27.69 -20.46 21.07
CA GLU A 563 26.73 -21.15 20.21
C GLU A 563 25.56 -20.24 19.85
N PHE A 564 25.08 -19.48 20.83
CA PHE A 564 24.05 -18.46 20.59
C PHE A 564 24.51 -17.42 19.57
N ILE A 565 25.73 -16.89 19.70
CA ILE A 565 26.29 -15.89 18.76
C ILE A 565 26.37 -16.44 17.35
N GLN A 566 26.83 -17.69 17.18
CA GLN A 566 26.91 -18.34 15.88
C GLN A 566 25.52 -18.48 15.24
N SER A 567 24.54 -18.93 16.01
CA SER A 567 23.14 -19.04 15.55
C SER A 567 22.58 -17.68 15.15
N LEU A 568 22.83 -16.65 15.95
CA LEU A 568 22.33 -15.29 15.68
C LEU A 568 22.95 -14.68 14.40
N ARG A 569 24.27 -14.89 14.19
CA ARG A 569 24.94 -14.45 12.95
C ARG A 569 24.34 -15.12 11.72
N LEU A 570 24.17 -16.44 11.76
CA LEU A 570 23.61 -17.21 10.66
C LEU A 570 22.19 -16.73 10.31
N GLU A 571 21.35 -16.48 11.32
CA GLU A 571 19.99 -15.98 11.14
C GLU A 571 19.97 -14.60 10.47
N ILE A 572 20.90 -13.71 10.82
CA ILE A 572 21.03 -12.38 10.20
C ILE A 572 21.57 -12.48 8.77
N GLU A 573 22.58 -13.33 8.52
CA GLU A 573 23.17 -13.55 7.19
C GLU A 573 22.13 -14.13 6.21
N GLU A 574 21.32 -15.07 6.66
CA GLU A 574 20.26 -15.70 5.89
C GLU A 574 18.98 -14.82 5.76
N LYS A 575 18.98 -13.62 6.37
CA LYS A 575 17.84 -12.69 6.34
C LYS A 575 16.55 -13.26 6.97
N ARG A 576 16.71 -14.12 7.98
CA ARG A 576 15.59 -14.72 8.74
C ARG A 576 15.26 -13.96 10.03
#